data_31061b65937f2cff4abe75f4c68038a6
#
_entry.id   31061b65937f2cff4abe75f4c68038a6
#
_cell.length_a   1.000
_cell.length_b   1.000
_cell.length_c   1.000
_cell.angle_alpha   90.00
_cell.angle_beta   90.00
_cell.angle_gamma   90.00
#
_symmetry.space_group_name_H-M   'P 1'
#
loop_
_entity.id
_entity.type
_entity.pdbx_description
1 polymer ?
#
loop_
_entity_poly.entity_id
_entity_poly.type
_entity_poly.pdbx_seq_one_letter_code
_entity_poly.pdbx_strand_id
1 'polypeptide(L)'
;SAASDVYKRQVEDKWGGIVASCSTPPKHEMEIYTNTPQLYYHRKRILELLLAAHCRDCTTCEKNGKCKLQELAKRFGIPGVRFENTNPIRPIDRSSKAIVKDPNKCILCGDCVRVCNEIQHVGAIDFANRGSKMIISTAFGRDLADTNCVNCGQCAAVCPTGAITIKNDTHDVWEAIHDPKKRVVMQIAPAVRVAIGEAFGYEPGENTIGKLIASLRKLGVDAIFDTSVGADLTIMEESAELVAVSYTHLTLPTKRI
;
A
#
# COMPACT_ATOMS: atom_id res chain seq x y z
N SER A 1 13.16 3.49 1.94
CA SER A 1 11.80 3.84 2.37
C SER A 1 11.83 5.13 3.18
N ALA A 2 10.81 5.99 3.05
CA ALA A 2 10.79 7.31 3.66
C ALA A 2 10.86 7.27 5.20
N ALA A 3 10.34 6.25 5.87
CA ALA A 3 10.51 6.13 7.32
C ALA A 3 11.98 5.98 7.71
N SER A 4 12.79 5.28 6.91
CA SER A 4 14.24 5.23 7.11
C SER A 4 14.93 6.53 6.69
N ASP A 5 14.34 7.28 5.78
CA ASP A 5 14.93 8.52 5.29
C ASP A 5 14.72 9.69 6.24
N VAL A 6 13.60 9.72 6.97
CA VAL A 6 13.34 10.78 7.95
C VAL A 6 14.43 10.87 9.03
N TYR A 7 14.88 9.71 9.57
CA TYR A 7 15.92 9.72 10.61
C TYR A 7 17.34 9.63 10.05
N LYS A 8 17.54 9.16 8.80
CA LYS A 8 18.86 9.12 8.15
C LYS A 8 19.27 10.45 7.51
N ARG A 9 18.37 11.41 7.42
CA ARG A 9 18.64 12.72 6.82
C ARG A 9 19.51 13.61 7.69
N GLN A 10 19.62 13.37 9.01
CA GLN A 10 20.52 14.11 9.85
C GLN A 10 21.95 13.65 9.62
N VAL A 11 22.83 14.61 9.38
CA VAL A 11 24.27 14.44 9.31
C VAL A 11 24.91 15.47 10.24
N GLU A 12 26.10 15.17 10.74
CA GLU A 12 26.89 16.07 11.58
C GLU A 12 28.01 16.65 10.75
N ASP A 13 28.19 17.94 10.81
CA ASP A 13 29.32 18.63 10.19
C ASP A 13 30.59 18.55 11.07
N LYS A 14 31.72 18.96 10.55
CA LYS A 14 33.01 18.91 11.26
C LYS A 14 33.06 19.76 12.54
N TRP A 15 32.12 20.66 12.74
CA TRP A 15 32.01 21.51 13.94
C TRP A 15 30.99 20.98 14.94
N GLY A 16 30.41 19.80 14.71
CA GLY A 16 29.40 19.19 15.59
C GLY A 16 27.98 19.72 15.35
N GLY A 17 27.76 20.47 14.29
CA GLY A 17 26.44 20.95 13.89
C GLY A 17 25.61 19.83 13.22
N ILE A 18 24.36 19.62 13.68
CA ILE A 18 23.45 18.66 13.05
C ILE A 18 22.61 19.37 12.02
N VAL A 19 22.72 18.92 10.78
CA VAL A 19 22.01 19.48 9.62
C VAL A 19 21.21 18.40 8.89
N ALA A 20 20.18 18.82 8.16
CA ALA A 20 19.41 17.93 7.32
C ALA A 20 20.05 17.84 5.94
N SER A 21 20.59 16.69 5.57
CA SER A 21 21.30 16.47 4.30
C SER A 21 20.42 16.72 3.06
N CYS A 22 19.10 16.58 3.19
CA CYS A 22 18.17 16.80 2.08
C CYS A 22 17.88 18.27 1.75
N SER A 23 18.22 19.20 2.66
CA SER A 23 17.96 20.65 2.52
C SER A 23 19.20 21.51 2.68
N THR A 24 20.36 20.90 2.96
CA THR A 24 21.61 21.62 3.15
C THR A 24 22.46 21.47 1.87
N PRO A 25 22.68 22.56 1.11
CA PRO A 25 23.52 22.52 -0.07
C PRO A 25 24.97 22.13 0.30
N PRO A 26 25.62 21.27 -0.49
CA PRO A 26 27.01 20.94 -0.26
C PRO A 26 27.91 22.18 -0.49
N LYS A 27 28.94 22.33 0.34
CA LYS A 27 29.95 23.39 0.22
C LYS A 27 31.29 22.75 -0.14
N HIS A 28 32.19 23.56 -0.73
CA HIS A 28 33.53 23.11 -1.00
C HIS A 28 34.21 22.65 0.30
N GLU A 29 34.89 21.51 0.27
CA GLU A 29 35.57 20.89 1.42
C GLU A 29 34.67 20.63 2.63
N MET A 30 33.36 20.38 2.40
CA MET A 30 32.43 20.05 3.45
C MET A 30 32.65 18.61 3.94
N GLU A 31 33.09 18.49 5.19
CA GLU A 31 33.19 17.19 5.87
C GLU A 31 31.91 16.89 6.63
N ILE A 32 31.35 15.70 6.41
CA ILE A 32 30.13 15.23 7.07
C ILE A 32 30.34 13.86 7.69
N TYR A 33 29.73 13.66 8.85
CA TYR A 33 29.70 12.39 9.56
C TYR A 33 28.27 11.86 9.60
N THR A 34 28.11 10.58 9.31
CA THR A 34 26.80 9.94 9.22
C THR A 34 26.47 9.02 10.39
N ASN A 35 27.46 8.74 11.24
CA ASN A 35 27.32 7.79 12.35
C ASN A 35 28.14 8.19 13.57
N THR A 36 27.69 9.21 14.29
CA THR A 36 28.30 9.68 15.54
C THR A 36 27.39 9.35 16.74
N PRO A 37 27.93 9.33 17.97
CA PRO A 37 27.12 9.15 19.19
C PRO A 37 25.99 10.19 19.30
N GLN A 38 26.28 11.44 18.88
CA GLN A 38 25.30 12.52 18.89
C GLN A 38 24.15 12.25 17.91
N LEU A 39 24.48 11.86 16.67
CA LEU A 39 23.47 11.47 15.67
C LEU A 39 22.65 10.28 16.13
N TYR A 40 23.29 9.27 16.74
CA TYR A 40 22.57 8.12 17.30
C TYR A 40 21.56 8.56 18.36
N TYR A 41 21.95 9.44 19.28
CA TYR A 41 21.07 9.99 20.28
C TYR A 41 19.86 10.73 19.67
N HIS A 42 20.09 11.63 18.72
CA HIS A 42 19.01 12.38 18.07
C HIS A 42 18.06 11.48 17.28
N ARG A 43 18.59 10.53 16.52
CA ARG A 43 17.78 9.56 15.76
C ARG A 43 16.92 8.69 16.70
N LYS A 44 17.46 8.27 17.82
CA LYS A 44 16.71 7.52 18.85
C LYS A 44 15.55 8.35 19.38
N ARG A 45 15.73 9.66 19.63
CA ARG A 45 14.64 10.56 20.08
C ARG A 45 13.56 10.73 19.05
N ILE A 46 13.94 10.91 17.80
CA ILE A 46 12.96 11.01 16.68
C ILE A 46 12.14 9.73 16.57
N LEU A 47 12.77 8.57 16.69
CA LEU A 47 12.06 7.27 16.68
C LEU A 47 11.11 7.12 17.87
N GLU A 48 11.52 7.54 19.08
CA GLU A 48 10.63 7.55 20.23
C GLU A 48 9.40 8.45 20.01
N LEU A 49 9.55 9.62 19.40
CA LEU A 49 8.44 10.52 19.07
C LEU A 49 7.50 9.89 18.02
N LEU A 50 8.06 9.24 16.98
CA LEU A 50 7.25 8.53 16.00
C LEU A 50 6.47 7.36 16.63
N LEU A 51 7.09 6.63 17.55
CA LEU A 51 6.45 5.56 18.30
C LEU A 51 5.39 6.08 19.28
N ALA A 52 5.59 7.27 19.85
CA ALA A 52 4.59 7.91 20.72
C ALA A 52 3.31 8.24 19.96
N ALA A 53 3.46 8.76 18.73
CA ALA A 53 2.32 9.09 17.87
C ALA A 53 1.63 7.86 17.24
N HIS A 54 2.23 6.67 17.34
CA HIS A 54 1.76 5.44 16.73
C HIS A 54 0.96 4.59 17.74
N CYS A 55 -0.12 3.90 17.30
CA CYS A 55 -0.97 3.09 18.17
C CYS A 55 -0.27 1.90 18.84
N ARG A 56 0.81 1.39 18.29
CA ARG A 56 1.66 0.28 18.81
C ARG A 56 0.96 -1.08 18.99
N ASP A 57 -0.21 -1.28 18.38
CA ASP A 57 -0.95 -2.55 18.39
C ASP A 57 -0.34 -3.54 17.39
N CYS A 58 0.91 -3.91 17.65
CA CYS A 58 1.71 -4.68 16.69
C CYS A 58 1.20 -6.11 16.49
N THR A 59 0.67 -6.73 17.54
CA THR A 59 0.21 -8.13 17.49
C THR A 59 -0.96 -8.36 16.54
N THR A 60 -1.80 -7.35 16.38
CA THR A 60 -2.97 -7.38 15.47
C THR A 60 -2.73 -6.66 14.15
N CYS A 61 -1.53 -6.13 13.94
CA CYS A 61 -1.19 -5.35 12.76
C CYS A 61 -0.74 -6.26 11.61
N GLU A 62 -1.33 -6.12 10.43
CA GLU A 62 -0.95 -6.88 9.23
C GLU A 62 0.51 -6.66 8.77
N LYS A 63 1.13 -5.53 9.17
CA LYS A 63 2.56 -5.26 8.92
C LYS A 63 3.47 -5.83 10.02
N ASN A 64 2.96 -6.58 11.00
CA ASN A 64 3.78 -7.17 12.04
C ASN A 64 4.92 -8.03 11.43
N GLY A 65 6.13 -7.88 11.96
CA GLY A 65 7.33 -8.55 11.43
C GLY A 65 7.90 -7.98 10.13
N LYS A 66 7.12 -7.16 9.39
CA LYS A 66 7.55 -6.48 8.14
C LYS A 66 7.50 -4.96 8.26
N CYS A 67 7.27 -4.43 9.44
CA CYS A 67 7.14 -3.01 9.71
C CYS A 67 8.50 -2.35 9.89
N LYS A 68 8.78 -1.31 9.08
CA LYS A 68 10.05 -0.59 9.18
C LYS A 68 10.25 0.14 10.51
N LEU A 69 9.16 0.60 11.12
CA LEU A 69 9.22 1.25 12.43
C LEU A 69 9.60 0.25 13.54
N GLN A 70 9.09 -1.00 13.51
CA GLN A 70 9.49 -2.07 14.42
C GLN A 70 10.97 -2.43 14.27
N GLU A 71 11.44 -2.60 13.04
CA GLU A 71 12.84 -2.89 12.72
C GLU A 71 13.76 -1.82 13.33
N LEU A 72 13.40 -0.55 13.13
CA LEU A 72 14.18 0.57 13.66
C LEU A 72 14.13 0.66 15.17
N ALA A 73 12.97 0.44 15.79
CA ALA A 73 12.85 0.42 17.26
C ALA A 73 13.76 -0.64 17.87
N LYS A 74 13.81 -1.84 17.26
CA LYS A 74 14.72 -2.92 17.67
C LYS A 74 16.18 -2.53 17.47
N ARG A 75 16.55 -1.99 16.30
CA ARG A 75 17.91 -1.57 15.95
C ARG A 75 18.46 -0.51 16.91
N PHE A 76 17.65 0.46 17.33
CA PHE A 76 18.03 1.53 18.25
C PHE A 76 17.83 1.18 19.73
N GLY A 77 17.44 -0.06 20.03
CA GLY A 77 17.27 -0.53 21.41
C GLY A 77 16.30 0.35 22.20
N ILE A 78 15.09 0.58 21.66
CA ILE A 78 14.06 1.38 22.34
C ILE A 78 13.21 0.43 23.21
N PRO A 79 13.38 0.38 24.52
CA PRO A 79 12.67 -0.56 25.38
C PRO A 79 11.24 -0.10 25.69
N GLY A 80 10.98 1.18 25.54
CA GLY A 80 9.69 1.80 25.84
C GLY A 80 9.63 3.23 25.30
N VAL A 81 8.43 3.78 25.25
CA VAL A 81 8.17 5.13 24.78
C VAL A 81 7.86 6.01 25.98
N ARG A 82 8.65 7.07 26.16
CA ARG A 82 8.53 7.98 27.31
C ARG A 82 7.54 9.12 27.07
N PHE A 83 7.21 9.38 25.81
CA PHE A 83 6.29 10.45 25.42
C PHE A 83 4.87 9.93 25.35
N GLU A 84 3.93 10.72 25.84
CA GLU A 84 2.49 10.44 25.71
C GLU A 84 1.98 10.72 24.31
N ASN A 85 1.02 9.93 23.88
CA ASN A 85 0.32 10.17 22.62
C ASN A 85 -0.79 11.20 22.86
N THR A 86 -0.62 12.39 22.33
CA THR A 86 -1.61 13.48 22.39
C THR A 86 -2.49 13.56 21.15
N ASN A 87 -2.27 12.67 20.16
CA ASN A 87 -3.08 12.65 18.95
C ASN A 87 -4.47 12.05 19.23
N PRO A 88 -5.54 12.64 18.71
CA PRO A 88 -6.88 12.06 18.83
C PRO A 88 -6.93 10.73 18.05
N ILE A 89 -7.64 9.75 18.61
CA ILE A 89 -7.95 8.51 17.89
C ILE A 89 -8.88 8.85 16.73
N ARG A 90 -8.55 8.38 15.55
CA ARG A 90 -9.29 8.62 14.30
C ARG A 90 -9.95 7.35 13.80
N PRO A 91 -11.12 7.46 13.14
CA PRO A 91 -11.77 6.31 12.55
C PRO A 91 -10.90 5.68 11.45
N ILE A 92 -11.00 4.37 11.34
CA ILE A 92 -10.34 3.59 10.28
C ILE A 92 -11.27 3.62 9.07
N ASP A 93 -10.75 4.05 7.93
CA ASP A 93 -11.48 4.00 6.67
C ASP A 93 -11.35 2.61 6.04
N ARG A 94 -12.48 1.92 5.92
CA ARG A 94 -12.65 0.59 5.30
C ARG A 94 -13.57 0.63 4.09
N SER A 95 -13.90 1.82 3.59
CA SER A 95 -14.86 2.02 2.51
C SER A 95 -14.35 1.50 1.15
N SER A 96 -13.03 1.57 0.93
CA SER A 96 -12.43 1.07 -0.32
C SER A 96 -12.58 -0.44 -0.47
N LYS A 97 -12.75 -0.89 -1.71
CA LYS A 97 -12.80 -2.32 -2.07
C LYS A 97 -11.45 -3.02 -1.96
N ALA A 98 -10.34 -2.29 -2.03
CA ALA A 98 -9.00 -2.88 -2.13
C ALA A 98 -8.09 -2.56 -0.95
N ILE A 99 -8.28 -1.43 -0.25
CA ILE A 99 -7.36 -0.97 0.79
C ILE A 99 -8.09 -0.55 2.06
N VAL A 100 -7.41 -0.69 3.17
CA VAL A 100 -7.83 -0.17 4.49
C VAL A 100 -6.84 0.92 4.90
N LYS A 101 -7.36 2.06 5.34
CA LYS A 101 -6.56 3.19 5.83
C LYS A 101 -6.80 3.42 7.30
N ASP A 102 -5.76 3.24 8.11
CA ASP A 102 -5.74 3.47 9.55
C ASP A 102 -4.84 4.67 9.88
N PRO A 103 -5.42 5.87 10.09
CA PRO A 103 -4.64 7.07 10.39
C PRO A 103 -3.83 6.97 11.69
N ASN A 104 -4.22 6.11 12.63
CA ASN A 104 -3.55 5.96 13.92
C ASN A 104 -2.18 5.27 13.83
N LYS A 105 -1.90 4.65 12.68
CA LYS A 105 -0.62 4.01 12.33
C LYS A 105 0.25 4.86 11.41
N CYS A 106 -0.22 6.05 11.05
CA CYS A 106 0.47 6.92 10.10
C CYS A 106 1.63 7.68 10.75
N ILE A 107 2.80 7.65 10.12
CA ILE A 107 3.99 8.40 10.54
C ILE A 107 4.27 9.64 9.66
N LEU A 108 3.30 10.04 8.84
CA LEU A 108 3.34 11.22 7.97
C LEU A 108 4.55 11.27 7.01
N CYS A 109 5.05 10.13 6.54
CA CYS A 109 6.20 10.07 5.64
C CYS A 109 5.90 10.60 4.22
N GLY A 110 4.63 10.62 3.80
CA GLY A 110 4.20 11.11 2.49
C GLY A 110 4.44 10.18 1.31
N ASP A 111 4.95 8.95 1.50
CA ASP A 111 5.22 8.04 0.39
C ASP A 111 3.97 7.68 -0.40
N CYS A 112 2.87 7.43 0.31
CA CYS A 112 1.57 7.15 -0.31
C CYS A 112 1.04 8.33 -1.12
N VAL A 113 1.27 9.56 -0.67
CA VAL A 113 0.89 10.78 -1.40
C VAL A 113 1.70 10.89 -2.68
N ARG A 114 3.03 10.78 -2.58
CA ARG A 114 3.91 10.85 -3.76
C ARG A 114 3.59 9.79 -4.79
N VAL A 115 3.43 8.53 -4.39
CA VAL A 115 3.11 7.47 -5.35
C VAL A 115 1.74 7.69 -5.99
N CYS A 116 0.75 8.19 -5.24
CA CYS A 116 -0.58 8.45 -5.78
C CYS A 116 -0.59 9.63 -6.77
N ASN A 117 0.14 10.71 -6.45
CA ASN A 117 0.16 11.93 -7.25
C ASN A 117 1.18 11.87 -8.40
N GLU A 118 2.43 11.47 -8.11
CA GLU A 118 3.54 11.61 -9.04
C GLU A 118 3.73 10.39 -9.93
N ILE A 119 3.38 9.19 -9.45
CA ILE A 119 3.58 7.94 -10.19
C ILE A 119 2.28 7.44 -10.82
N GLN A 120 1.18 7.43 -10.05
CA GLN A 120 -0.12 6.94 -10.51
C GLN A 120 -0.98 8.04 -11.15
N HIS A 121 -0.64 9.31 -10.91
CA HIS A 121 -1.39 10.49 -11.39
C HIS A 121 -2.89 10.49 -11.03
N VAL A 122 -3.26 9.85 -9.90
CA VAL A 122 -4.65 9.73 -9.44
C VAL A 122 -5.03 10.84 -8.47
N GLY A 123 -4.14 11.17 -7.51
CA GLY A 123 -4.36 12.25 -6.56
C GLY A 123 -5.52 12.05 -5.58
N ALA A 124 -5.84 10.80 -5.21
CA ALA A 124 -6.96 10.50 -4.31
C ALA A 124 -6.69 10.89 -2.84
N ILE A 125 -5.42 10.94 -2.44
CA ILE A 125 -4.99 11.27 -1.06
C ILE A 125 -3.89 12.31 -1.09
N ASP A 126 -3.89 13.19 -0.09
CA ASP A 126 -2.89 14.23 0.07
C ASP A 126 -2.74 14.62 1.54
N PHE A 127 -1.78 15.51 1.83
CA PHE A 127 -1.66 16.14 3.14
C PHE A 127 -2.82 17.08 3.38
N ALA A 128 -3.50 16.91 4.49
CA ALA A 128 -4.54 17.83 4.97
C ALA A 128 -4.12 18.46 6.29
N ASN A 129 -4.52 19.71 6.50
CA ASN A 129 -4.14 20.54 7.64
C ASN A 129 -2.62 20.83 7.69
N ARG A 130 -2.15 21.41 8.79
CA ARG A 130 -0.72 21.72 9.01
C ARG A 130 -0.35 21.65 10.49
N GLY A 131 0.96 21.62 10.75
CA GLY A 131 1.49 21.52 12.11
C GLY A 131 1.09 20.20 12.77
N SER A 132 0.76 20.25 14.05
CA SER A 132 0.35 19.07 14.85
C SER A 132 -0.96 18.43 14.39
N LYS A 133 -1.76 19.14 13.60
CA LYS A 133 -3.03 18.63 13.05
C LYS A 133 -2.88 17.97 11.67
N MET A 134 -1.68 17.93 11.11
CA MET A 134 -1.43 17.35 9.79
C MET A 134 -1.82 15.87 9.76
N ILE A 135 -2.48 15.46 8.67
CA ILE A 135 -2.89 14.09 8.38
C ILE A 135 -2.75 13.81 6.90
N ILE A 136 -2.71 12.53 6.53
CA ILE A 136 -2.96 12.09 5.17
C ILE A 136 -4.46 11.82 5.03
N SER A 137 -5.12 12.51 4.13
CA SER A 137 -6.57 12.44 3.95
C SER A 137 -6.97 12.51 2.49
N THR A 138 -8.20 12.18 2.22
CA THR A 138 -8.92 12.49 0.98
C THR A 138 -9.39 13.95 0.99
N ALA A 139 -9.79 14.47 -0.14
CA ALA A 139 -10.38 15.80 -0.23
C ALA A 139 -11.62 15.91 0.68
N PHE A 140 -11.64 16.94 1.53
CA PHE A 140 -12.72 17.20 2.51
C PHE A 140 -12.98 16.07 3.52
N GLY A 141 -12.05 15.13 3.70
CA GLY A 141 -12.20 14.00 4.62
C GLY A 141 -13.27 12.99 4.21
N ARG A 142 -13.61 12.91 2.93
CA ARG A 142 -14.56 11.91 2.39
C ARG A 142 -13.99 10.51 2.56
N ASP A 143 -14.87 9.54 2.58
CA ASP A 143 -14.49 8.14 2.51
C ASP A 143 -13.73 7.85 1.20
N LEU A 144 -12.75 6.94 1.24
CA LEU A 144 -11.91 6.66 0.07
C LEU A 144 -12.74 6.12 -1.12
N ALA A 145 -13.82 5.40 -0.84
CA ALA A 145 -14.75 4.94 -1.86
C ALA A 145 -15.45 6.07 -2.65
N ASP A 146 -15.59 7.24 -2.02
CA ASP A 146 -16.26 8.42 -2.60
C ASP A 146 -15.28 9.36 -3.31
N THR A 147 -14.10 8.86 -3.66
CA THR A 147 -13.06 9.61 -4.36
C THR A 147 -12.74 8.99 -5.71
N ASN A 148 -11.85 9.64 -6.46
CA ASN A 148 -11.32 9.11 -7.72
C ASN A 148 -10.29 7.97 -7.55
N CYS A 149 -10.25 7.32 -6.38
CA CYS A 149 -9.35 6.20 -6.12
C CYS A 149 -9.63 5.02 -7.07
N VAL A 150 -8.62 4.62 -7.83
CA VAL A 150 -8.70 3.49 -8.78
C VAL A 150 -8.38 2.14 -8.14
N ASN A 151 -8.25 2.07 -6.83
CA ASN A 151 -7.98 0.85 -6.07
C ASN A 151 -6.70 0.07 -6.48
N CYS A 152 -5.69 0.75 -7.00
CA CYS A 152 -4.44 0.13 -7.50
C CYS A 152 -3.54 -0.46 -6.40
N GLY A 153 -3.74 -0.12 -5.12
CA GLY A 153 -2.97 -0.65 -3.98
C GLY A 153 -1.53 -0.12 -3.84
N GLN A 154 -1.04 0.73 -4.73
CA GLN A 154 0.35 1.21 -4.69
C GLN A 154 0.69 1.99 -3.41
N CYS A 155 -0.27 2.73 -2.86
CA CYS A 155 -0.11 3.41 -1.58
C CYS A 155 0.13 2.43 -0.41
N ALA A 156 -0.48 1.24 -0.42
CA ALA A 156 -0.25 0.19 0.56
C ALA A 156 1.12 -0.48 0.38
N ALA A 157 1.57 -0.66 -0.87
CA ALA A 157 2.87 -1.24 -1.19
C ALA A 157 4.03 -0.41 -0.64
N VAL A 158 3.95 0.93 -0.76
CA VAL A 158 5.01 1.84 -0.27
C VAL A 158 4.88 2.22 1.20
N CYS A 159 3.75 1.91 1.86
CA CYS A 159 3.54 2.26 3.26
C CYS A 159 4.53 1.53 4.17
N PRO A 160 5.39 2.23 4.93
CA PRO A 160 6.39 1.60 5.79
C PRO A 160 5.82 1.03 7.08
N THR A 161 4.58 1.42 7.42
CA THR A 161 3.83 0.97 8.60
C THR A 161 2.52 0.31 8.16
N GLY A 162 1.65 -0.05 9.09
CA GLY A 162 0.31 -0.57 8.79
C GLY A 162 -0.76 0.51 8.62
N ALA A 163 -0.38 1.75 8.25
CA ALA A 163 -1.34 2.85 8.08
C ALA A 163 -2.21 2.69 6.83
N ILE A 164 -1.66 2.09 5.77
CA ILE A 164 -2.43 1.66 4.60
C ILE A 164 -2.04 0.22 4.33
N THR A 165 -3.02 -0.66 4.27
CA THR A 165 -2.87 -2.09 4.00
C THR A 165 -3.83 -2.53 2.91
N ILE A 166 -3.56 -3.65 2.29
CA ILE A 166 -4.52 -4.29 1.38
C ILE A 166 -5.67 -4.86 2.23
N LYS A 167 -6.89 -4.71 1.75
CA LYS A 167 -8.05 -5.30 2.41
C LYS A 167 -7.95 -6.82 2.37
N ASN A 168 -8.13 -7.46 3.52
CA ASN A 168 -8.09 -8.91 3.65
C ASN A 168 -9.52 -9.44 3.75
N ASP A 169 -9.98 -10.07 2.69
CA ASP A 169 -11.32 -10.65 2.59
C ASP A 169 -11.33 -12.18 2.85
N THR A 170 -10.25 -12.74 3.36
CA THR A 170 -10.13 -14.19 3.60
C THR A 170 -11.23 -14.71 4.53
N HIS A 171 -11.57 -13.95 5.58
CA HIS A 171 -12.63 -14.32 6.51
C HIS A 171 -14.01 -14.37 5.81
N ASP A 172 -14.33 -13.34 5.03
CA ASP A 172 -15.59 -13.23 4.31
C ASP A 172 -15.75 -14.37 3.30
N VAL A 173 -14.65 -14.77 2.65
CA VAL A 173 -14.62 -15.92 1.73
C VAL A 173 -14.87 -17.23 2.48
N TRP A 174 -14.22 -17.44 3.65
CA TRP A 174 -14.45 -18.62 4.47
C TRP A 174 -15.90 -18.71 4.98
N GLU A 175 -16.46 -17.61 5.43
CA GLU A 175 -17.88 -17.56 5.82
C GLU A 175 -18.79 -17.90 4.63
N ALA A 176 -18.48 -17.38 3.44
CA ALA A 176 -19.28 -17.68 2.25
C ALA A 176 -19.22 -19.16 1.85
N ILE A 177 -18.04 -19.80 1.94
CA ILE A 177 -17.87 -21.23 1.64
C ILE A 177 -18.65 -22.12 2.61
N HIS A 178 -18.76 -21.71 3.88
CA HIS A 178 -19.47 -22.50 4.91
C HIS A 178 -20.96 -22.18 5.01
N ASP A 179 -21.45 -21.16 4.32
CA ASP A 179 -22.88 -20.83 4.30
C ASP A 179 -23.61 -21.66 3.23
N PRO A 180 -24.46 -22.64 3.62
CA PRO A 180 -25.14 -23.52 2.66
C PRO A 180 -26.14 -22.79 1.75
N LYS A 181 -26.47 -21.52 2.05
CA LYS A 181 -27.36 -20.69 1.23
C LYS A 181 -26.62 -19.93 0.14
N LYS A 182 -25.29 -19.88 0.17
CA LYS A 182 -24.47 -19.17 -0.78
C LYS A 182 -23.84 -20.15 -1.77
N ARG A 183 -23.81 -19.75 -3.04
CA ARG A 183 -23.03 -20.41 -4.06
C ARG A 183 -21.76 -19.59 -4.29
N VAL A 184 -20.60 -20.21 -4.04
CA VAL A 184 -19.30 -19.54 -4.17
C VAL A 184 -18.73 -19.79 -5.55
N VAL A 185 -18.52 -18.71 -6.30
CA VAL A 185 -17.94 -18.73 -7.62
C VAL A 185 -16.61 -17.96 -7.59
N MET A 186 -15.55 -18.56 -8.12
CA MET A 186 -14.24 -17.93 -8.20
C MET A 186 -13.77 -17.78 -9.62
N GLN A 187 -13.04 -16.70 -9.88
CA GLN A 187 -12.36 -16.43 -11.14
C GLN A 187 -10.86 -16.40 -10.90
N ILE A 188 -10.09 -17.10 -11.73
CA ILE A 188 -8.63 -17.17 -11.62
C ILE A 188 -8.01 -16.24 -12.66
N ALA A 189 -7.20 -15.29 -12.18
CA ALA A 189 -6.43 -14.40 -13.06
C ALA A 189 -5.29 -15.14 -13.75
N PRO A 190 -4.92 -14.78 -14.98
CA PRO A 190 -3.85 -15.44 -15.74
C PRO A 190 -2.51 -15.52 -15.02
N ALA A 191 -2.12 -14.44 -14.33
CA ALA A 191 -0.86 -14.42 -13.58
C ALA A 191 -0.85 -15.38 -12.37
N VAL A 192 -1.99 -15.61 -11.73
CA VAL A 192 -2.06 -16.47 -10.54
C VAL A 192 -1.72 -17.92 -10.87
N ARG A 193 -2.13 -18.44 -12.05
CA ARG A 193 -1.88 -19.83 -12.46
C ARG A 193 -0.40 -20.20 -12.62
N VAL A 194 0.46 -19.21 -12.87
CA VAL A 194 1.91 -19.39 -13.03
C VAL A 194 2.73 -18.89 -11.82
N ALA A 195 2.16 -18.04 -10.97
CA ALA A 195 2.86 -17.50 -9.83
C ALA A 195 2.59 -18.24 -8.50
N ILE A 196 1.38 -18.80 -8.32
CA ILE A 196 1.01 -19.41 -7.05
C ILE A 196 1.83 -20.66 -6.74
N GLY A 197 2.30 -21.36 -7.78
CA GLY A 197 3.12 -22.57 -7.64
C GLY A 197 4.41 -22.33 -6.85
N GLU A 198 5.03 -21.16 -7.00
CA GLU A 198 6.27 -20.79 -6.29
C GLU A 198 6.12 -20.85 -4.77
N ALA A 199 4.95 -20.45 -4.25
CA ALA A 199 4.65 -20.53 -2.82
C ALA A 199 4.58 -21.98 -2.28
N PHE A 200 4.44 -22.96 -3.16
CA PHE A 200 4.37 -24.38 -2.86
C PHE A 200 5.60 -25.18 -3.36
N GLY A 201 6.66 -24.47 -3.73
CA GLY A 201 7.93 -25.08 -4.12
C GLY A 201 7.98 -25.61 -5.55
N TYR A 202 7.08 -25.18 -6.44
CA TYR A 202 7.17 -25.44 -7.88
C TYR A 202 8.14 -24.48 -8.55
N GLU A 203 8.63 -24.85 -9.73
CA GLU A 203 9.52 -23.98 -10.51
C GLU A 203 8.82 -22.67 -10.91
N PRO A 204 9.55 -21.54 -10.92
CA PRO A 204 9.01 -20.26 -11.36
C PRO A 204 8.39 -20.33 -12.76
N GLY A 205 7.16 -19.87 -12.89
CA GLY A 205 6.43 -19.87 -14.15
C GLY A 205 5.75 -21.21 -14.52
N GLU A 206 5.85 -22.26 -13.69
CA GLU A 206 5.13 -23.51 -13.93
C GLU A 206 3.61 -23.28 -13.87
N ASN A 207 2.90 -23.77 -14.90
CA ASN A 207 1.45 -23.66 -14.94
C ASN A 207 0.78 -24.67 -14.00
N THR A 208 0.31 -24.21 -12.86
CA THR A 208 -0.30 -25.04 -11.81
C THR A 208 -1.83 -24.97 -11.78
N ILE A 209 -2.50 -24.47 -12.85
CA ILE A 209 -3.96 -24.22 -12.85
C ILE A 209 -4.79 -25.46 -12.49
N GLY A 210 -4.43 -26.63 -12.98
CA GLY A 210 -5.16 -27.88 -12.67
C GLY A 210 -5.13 -28.22 -11.17
N LYS A 211 -3.96 -28.05 -10.55
CA LYS A 211 -3.77 -28.26 -9.11
C LYS A 211 -4.51 -27.22 -8.29
N LEU A 212 -4.49 -25.95 -8.73
CA LEU A 212 -5.23 -24.86 -8.10
C LEU A 212 -6.74 -25.10 -8.13
N ILE A 213 -7.31 -25.47 -9.29
CA ILE A 213 -8.74 -25.78 -9.43
C ILE A 213 -9.12 -26.96 -8.52
N ALA A 214 -8.32 -28.02 -8.50
CA ALA A 214 -8.58 -29.17 -7.63
C ALA A 214 -8.55 -28.79 -6.14
N SER A 215 -7.64 -27.92 -5.74
CA SER A 215 -7.55 -27.42 -4.36
C SER A 215 -8.76 -26.58 -3.99
N LEU A 216 -9.17 -25.63 -4.85
CA LEU A 216 -10.34 -24.77 -4.60
C LEU A 216 -11.63 -25.59 -4.50
N ARG A 217 -11.81 -26.61 -5.34
CA ARG A 217 -12.95 -27.53 -5.24
C ARG A 217 -12.97 -28.29 -3.92
N LYS A 218 -11.80 -28.75 -3.43
CA LYS A 218 -11.68 -29.41 -2.13
C LYS A 218 -11.99 -28.45 -0.95
N LEU A 219 -11.75 -27.15 -1.11
CA LEU A 219 -12.11 -26.14 -0.13
C LEU A 219 -13.62 -25.82 -0.10
N GLY A 220 -14.40 -26.28 -1.09
CA GLY A 220 -15.84 -26.07 -1.13
C GLY A 220 -16.31 -24.99 -2.10
N VAL A 221 -15.46 -24.62 -3.08
CA VAL A 221 -15.85 -23.68 -4.14
C VAL A 221 -16.73 -24.40 -5.17
N ASP A 222 -17.92 -23.87 -5.45
CA ASP A 222 -18.92 -24.48 -6.32
C ASP A 222 -18.57 -24.41 -7.80
N ALA A 223 -18.08 -23.25 -8.26
CA ALA A 223 -17.71 -23.04 -9.66
C ALA A 223 -16.43 -22.21 -9.78
N ILE A 224 -15.59 -22.58 -10.73
CA ILE A 224 -14.29 -21.93 -10.96
C ILE A 224 -14.16 -21.66 -12.44
N PHE A 225 -13.86 -20.40 -12.78
CA PHE A 225 -13.67 -19.93 -14.15
C PHE A 225 -12.27 -19.34 -14.33
N ASP A 226 -11.71 -19.54 -15.51
CA ASP A 226 -10.54 -18.77 -15.95
C ASP A 226 -11.01 -17.39 -16.44
N THR A 227 -10.21 -16.36 -16.24
CA THR A 227 -10.49 -14.99 -16.73
C THR A 227 -10.63 -14.92 -18.25
N SER A 228 -10.05 -15.86 -19.01
CA SER A 228 -10.22 -15.97 -20.46
C SER A 228 -11.69 -16.07 -20.87
N VAL A 229 -12.53 -16.73 -20.07
CA VAL A 229 -13.99 -16.77 -20.33
C VAL A 229 -14.61 -15.38 -20.28
N GLY A 230 -14.20 -14.56 -19.31
CA GLY A 230 -14.64 -13.16 -19.23
C GLY A 230 -14.12 -12.32 -20.40
N ALA A 231 -12.87 -12.56 -20.81
CA ALA A 231 -12.29 -11.88 -21.97
C ALA A 231 -13.01 -12.21 -23.27
N ASP A 232 -13.39 -13.47 -23.49
CA ASP A 232 -14.16 -13.88 -24.67
C ASP A 232 -15.54 -13.21 -24.71
N LEU A 233 -16.23 -13.13 -23.56
CA LEU A 233 -17.49 -12.41 -23.46
C LEU A 233 -17.33 -10.91 -23.74
N THR A 234 -16.29 -10.29 -23.19
CA THR A 234 -15.97 -8.87 -23.45
C THR A 234 -15.74 -8.62 -24.93
N ILE A 235 -14.95 -9.47 -25.60
CA ILE A 235 -14.69 -9.35 -27.04
C ILE A 235 -15.99 -9.46 -27.84
N MET A 236 -16.88 -10.34 -27.48
CA MET A 236 -18.17 -10.50 -28.16
C MET A 236 -19.04 -9.25 -28.02
N GLU A 237 -19.17 -8.72 -26.80
CA GLU A 237 -20.00 -7.53 -26.51
C GLU A 237 -19.41 -6.27 -27.16
N GLU A 238 -18.12 -6.01 -26.95
CA GLU A 238 -17.45 -4.83 -27.52
C GLU A 238 -17.40 -4.87 -29.04
N SER A 239 -17.24 -6.05 -29.63
CA SER A 239 -17.29 -6.19 -31.09
C SER A 239 -18.67 -5.89 -31.64
N ALA A 240 -19.73 -6.35 -30.96
CA ALA A 240 -21.11 -6.05 -31.36
C ALA A 240 -21.42 -4.55 -31.22
N GLU A 241 -20.99 -3.93 -30.15
CA GLU A 241 -21.14 -2.49 -29.93
C GLU A 241 -20.35 -1.69 -30.98
N LEU A 242 -19.09 -2.06 -31.23
CA LEU A 242 -18.25 -1.39 -32.24
C LEU A 242 -18.91 -1.45 -33.64
N VAL A 243 -19.43 -2.61 -34.03
CA VAL A 243 -20.13 -2.74 -35.30
C VAL A 243 -21.35 -1.84 -35.36
N ALA A 244 -22.16 -1.81 -34.30
CA ALA A 244 -23.35 -0.96 -34.23
C ALA A 244 -23.01 0.53 -34.30
N VAL A 245 -21.97 0.96 -33.56
CA VAL A 245 -21.54 2.38 -33.52
C VAL A 245 -20.81 2.80 -34.80
N SER A 246 -19.91 1.94 -35.33
CA SER A 246 -19.15 2.26 -36.55
C SER A 246 -20.04 2.42 -37.74
N TYR A 247 -21.09 1.60 -37.85
CA TYR A 247 -22.06 1.70 -38.95
C TYR A 247 -22.85 3.01 -38.88
N THR A 248 -23.07 3.59 -37.73
CA THR A 248 -23.89 4.79 -37.54
C THR A 248 -23.12 6.09 -37.39
N HIS A 249 -21.93 6.08 -36.80
CA HIS A 249 -21.26 7.29 -36.32
C HIS A 249 -19.74 7.38 -36.58
N LEU A 250 -19.05 6.29 -36.93
CA LEU A 250 -17.61 6.34 -37.19
C LEU A 250 -17.32 6.34 -38.69
N THR A 251 -16.88 7.47 -39.21
CA THR A 251 -16.14 7.51 -40.47
C THR A 251 -14.67 7.33 -40.12
N LEU A 252 -14.08 6.20 -40.50
CA LEU A 252 -12.63 6.04 -40.42
C LEU A 252 -11.98 7.16 -41.25
N PRO A 253 -10.97 7.88 -40.71
CA PRO A 253 -10.24 8.85 -41.53
C PRO A 253 -9.51 8.08 -42.61
N THR A 254 -10.09 8.02 -43.78
CA THR A 254 -9.42 7.53 -44.97
C THR A 254 -8.39 8.55 -45.38
N LYS A 255 -7.18 8.42 -44.84
CA LYS A 255 -6.02 9.11 -45.38
C LYS A 255 -5.79 8.48 -46.78
N ARG A 256 -6.18 9.17 -47.83
CA ARG A 256 -5.63 8.88 -49.15
C ARG A 256 -4.12 9.07 -49.08
N ILE A 257 -3.40 8.00 -49.25
CA ILE A 257 -1.97 8.01 -49.55
C ILE A 257 -1.86 8.30 -51.04
#